data_3f90c15269b46e4d9067a743d468d74a
#
_entry.id   3f90c15269b46e4d9067a743d468d74a
#
_cell.length_a   1.000
_cell.length_b   1.000
_cell.length_c   1.000
_cell.angle_alpha   90.00
_cell.angle_beta   90.00
_cell.angle_gamma   90.00
#
_symmetry.space_group_name_H-M   'P 1'
#
loop_
_entity.id
_entity.type
_entity.pdbx_description
1 polymer ?
#
loop_
_entity_poly.entity_id
_entity_poly.type
_entity_poly.pdbx_seq_one_letter_code
_entity_poly.pdbx_strand_id
1 'polypeptide(L)'
;IEELQQQLTPILWYSLLGVIGVAAFILMLTISRTVADSRKESAIFRALGATRLDIAQIYIMYTLLLAGLITLFAITAGLIGAGVIDALYSADFSTAARYIIMPRDLNTTFQLFTFDPRIIALAAVSIVAAALIGSILPLARNTRRNPMKDMRDE
;
A
#
# COMPACT_ATOMS: atom_id res chain seq x y z
N ILE A 1 -0.28 -18.89 -26.79
CA ILE A 1 0.34 -17.93 -25.86
C ILE A 1 -0.69 -16.85 -25.47
N GLU A 2 -1.46 -16.31 -26.45
CA GLU A 2 -2.51 -15.31 -26.18
C GLU A 2 -3.62 -15.84 -25.25
N GLU A 3 -4.03 -17.08 -25.43
CA GLU A 3 -5.06 -17.68 -24.55
C GLU A 3 -4.59 -17.83 -23.10
N LEU A 4 -3.32 -18.17 -22.86
CA LEU A 4 -2.73 -18.23 -21.53
C LEU A 4 -2.64 -16.83 -20.89
N GLN A 5 -2.27 -15.81 -21.65
CA GLN A 5 -2.28 -14.43 -21.18
C GLN A 5 -3.68 -13.96 -20.82
N GLN A 6 -4.68 -14.29 -21.64
CA GLN A 6 -6.08 -13.93 -21.32
C GLN A 6 -6.60 -14.59 -20.04
N GLN A 7 -6.16 -15.81 -19.74
CA GLN A 7 -6.57 -16.49 -18.51
C GLN A 7 -5.78 -16.03 -17.26
N LEU A 8 -4.51 -15.67 -17.40
CA LEU A 8 -3.67 -15.26 -16.29
C LEU A 8 -3.91 -13.80 -15.87
N THR A 9 -4.22 -12.93 -16.80
CA THR A 9 -4.46 -11.51 -16.53
C THR A 9 -5.54 -11.27 -15.47
N PRO A 10 -6.73 -11.86 -15.52
CA PRO A 10 -7.74 -11.65 -14.48
C PRO A 10 -7.31 -12.20 -13.12
N ILE A 11 -6.59 -13.31 -13.07
CA ILE A 11 -6.10 -13.89 -11.81
C ILE A 11 -5.12 -12.92 -11.14
N LEU A 12 -4.21 -12.33 -11.91
CA LEU A 12 -3.26 -11.32 -11.42
C LEU A 12 -3.99 -10.07 -10.91
N TRP A 13 -5.01 -9.60 -11.61
CA TRP A 13 -5.81 -8.45 -11.18
C TRP A 13 -6.58 -8.74 -9.88
N TYR A 14 -7.22 -9.90 -9.75
CA TYR A 14 -7.91 -10.28 -8.52
C TYR A 14 -6.96 -10.46 -7.35
N SER A 15 -5.78 -11.04 -7.57
CA SER A 15 -4.76 -11.16 -6.54
C SER A 15 -4.22 -9.78 -6.08
N LEU A 16 -3.98 -8.87 -7.02
CA LEU A 16 -3.58 -7.50 -6.73
C LEU A 16 -4.64 -6.76 -5.91
N LEU A 17 -5.90 -6.84 -6.31
CA LEU A 17 -7.02 -6.26 -5.56
C LEU A 17 -7.14 -6.86 -4.16
N GLY A 18 -6.95 -8.17 -4.01
CA GLY A 18 -6.93 -8.84 -2.71
C GLY A 18 -5.83 -8.30 -1.79
N VAL A 19 -4.61 -8.18 -2.31
CA VAL A 19 -3.48 -7.64 -1.55
C VAL A 19 -3.71 -6.18 -1.14
N ILE A 20 -4.21 -5.34 -2.06
CA ILE A 20 -4.56 -3.94 -1.77
C ILE A 20 -5.66 -3.88 -0.69
N GLY A 21 -6.67 -4.74 -0.77
CA GLY A 21 -7.75 -4.81 0.22
C GLY A 21 -7.24 -5.16 1.62
N VAL A 22 -6.37 -6.17 1.73
CA VAL A 22 -5.74 -6.57 2.99
C VAL A 22 -4.86 -5.43 3.54
N ALA A 23 -4.06 -4.81 2.68
CA ALA A 23 -3.21 -3.68 3.08
C ALA A 23 -4.04 -2.49 3.59
N ALA A 24 -5.12 -2.13 2.90
CA ALA A 24 -6.06 -1.08 3.33
C ALA A 24 -6.70 -1.41 4.69
N PHE A 25 -7.07 -2.67 4.91
CA PHE A 25 -7.64 -3.12 6.18
C PHE A 25 -6.64 -3.02 7.34
N ILE A 26 -5.39 -3.45 7.13
CA ILE A 26 -4.32 -3.34 8.13
C ILE A 26 -4.05 -1.86 8.45
N LEU A 27 -3.95 -1.00 7.43
CA LEU A 27 -3.77 0.43 7.62
C LEU A 27 -4.93 1.06 8.42
N MET A 28 -6.17 0.69 8.11
CA MET A 28 -7.34 1.14 8.84
C MET A 28 -7.28 0.74 10.33
N LEU A 29 -6.87 -0.50 10.63
CA LEU A 29 -6.71 -0.96 12.02
C LEU A 29 -5.59 -0.21 12.74
N THR A 30 -4.46 0.00 12.08
CA THR A 30 -3.31 0.73 12.64
C THR A 30 -3.68 2.17 12.95
N ILE A 31 -4.30 2.88 12.01
CA ILE A 31 -4.74 4.26 12.20
C ILE A 31 -5.80 4.34 13.31
N SER A 32 -6.74 3.39 13.36
CA SER A 32 -7.76 3.33 14.41
C SER A 32 -7.14 3.19 15.81
N ARG A 33 -6.11 2.38 15.95
CA ARG A 33 -5.34 2.25 17.21
C ARG A 33 -4.62 3.55 17.55
N THR A 34 -3.86 4.10 16.63
CA THR A 34 -3.12 5.36 16.84
C THR A 34 -4.06 6.49 17.26
N VAL A 35 -5.20 6.64 16.57
CA VAL A 35 -6.21 7.64 16.93
C VAL A 35 -6.82 7.37 18.32
N ALA A 36 -6.99 6.10 18.69
CA ALA A 36 -7.49 5.73 20.00
C ALA A 36 -6.49 6.05 21.11
N ASP A 37 -5.22 5.76 20.89
CA ASP A 37 -4.14 6.00 21.86
C ASP A 37 -3.87 7.50 22.08
N SER A 38 -4.01 8.32 21.03
CA SER A 38 -3.82 9.78 21.07
C SER A 38 -5.05 10.57 21.52
N ARG A 39 -6.06 9.94 22.14
CA ARG A 39 -7.28 10.63 22.59
C ARG A 39 -7.01 11.70 23.63
N LYS A 40 -6.15 11.41 24.61
CA LYS A 40 -5.79 12.36 25.69
C LYS A 40 -5.11 13.60 25.09
N GLU A 41 -4.18 13.40 24.16
CA GLU A 41 -3.52 14.50 23.47
C GLU A 41 -4.51 15.38 22.68
N SER A 42 -5.42 14.77 21.94
CA SER A 42 -6.49 15.47 21.23
C SER A 42 -7.40 16.27 22.16
N ALA A 43 -7.71 15.74 23.35
CA ALA A 43 -8.50 16.44 24.35
C ALA A 43 -7.75 17.65 24.91
N ILE A 44 -6.46 17.54 25.17
CA ILE A 44 -5.60 18.66 25.62
C ILE A 44 -5.54 19.75 24.56
N PHE A 45 -5.31 19.43 23.30
CA PHE A 45 -5.31 20.40 22.20
C PHE A 45 -6.64 21.15 22.10
N ARG A 46 -7.77 20.45 22.29
CA ARG A 46 -9.10 21.07 22.30
C ARG A 46 -9.33 21.97 23.51
N ALA A 47 -8.79 21.62 24.68
CA ALA A 47 -8.84 22.46 25.86
C ALA A 47 -8.02 23.75 25.68
N LEU A 48 -6.95 23.70 24.89
CA LEU A 48 -6.13 24.85 24.49
C LEU A 48 -6.75 25.71 23.36
N GLY A 49 -7.93 25.30 22.85
CA GLY A 49 -8.67 26.06 21.83
C GLY A 49 -8.54 25.55 20.40
N ALA A 50 -7.90 24.40 20.17
CA ALA A 50 -7.83 23.83 18.85
C ALA A 50 -9.22 23.40 18.32
N THR A 51 -9.47 23.70 17.07
CA THR A 51 -10.72 23.34 16.38
C THR A 51 -10.71 21.85 16.01
N ARG A 52 -11.88 21.29 15.70
CA ARG A 52 -11.99 19.92 15.17
C ARG A 52 -11.23 19.73 13.87
N LEU A 53 -11.15 20.77 13.05
CA LEU A 53 -10.45 20.76 11.77
C LEU A 53 -8.93 20.71 11.97
N ASP A 54 -8.40 21.43 12.96
CA ASP A 54 -6.96 21.42 13.26
C ASP A 54 -6.51 20.03 13.65
N ILE A 55 -7.28 19.34 14.51
CA ILE A 55 -7.01 17.97 14.91
C ILE A 55 -7.12 17.02 13.71
N ALA A 56 -8.14 17.19 12.87
CA ALA A 56 -8.29 16.38 11.66
C ALA A 56 -7.11 16.55 10.69
N GLN A 57 -6.61 17.76 10.52
CA GLN A 57 -5.44 18.03 9.68
C GLN A 57 -4.19 17.34 10.21
N ILE A 58 -3.95 17.36 11.51
CA ILE A 58 -2.81 16.66 12.13
C ILE A 58 -2.86 15.17 11.80
N TYR A 59 -4.01 14.53 11.96
CA TYR A 59 -4.16 13.09 11.66
C TYR A 59 -4.05 12.77 10.18
N ILE A 60 -4.56 13.63 9.29
CA ILE A 60 -4.42 13.47 7.84
C ILE A 60 -2.95 13.58 7.43
N MET A 61 -2.22 14.58 7.95
CA MET A 61 -0.80 14.75 7.68
C MET A 61 0.01 13.56 8.20
N TYR A 62 -0.28 13.07 9.40
CA TYR A 62 0.33 11.86 9.95
C TYR A 62 0.07 10.64 9.06
N THR A 63 -1.18 10.46 8.61
CA THR A 63 -1.57 9.36 7.72
C THR A 63 -0.84 9.42 6.38
N LEU A 64 -0.73 10.62 5.78
CA LEU A 64 -0.01 10.84 4.53
C LEU A 64 1.48 10.52 4.68
N LEU A 65 2.09 10.99 5.76
CA LEU A 65 3.50 10.74 6.03
C LEU A 65 3.77 9.25 6.22
N LEU A 66 2.95 8.57 7.02
CA LEU A 66 3.05 7.14 7.26
C LEU A 66 2.82 6.34 5.98
N ALA A 67 1.77 6.65 5.22
CA ALA A 67 1.46 5.99 3.96
C ALA A 67 2.58 6.21 2.92
N GLY A 68 3.13 7.42 2.83
CA GLY A 68 4.25 7.73 1.95
C GLY A 68 5.50 6.92 2.31
N LEU A 69 5.82 6.82 3.59
CA LEU A 69 6.97 6.06 4.09
C LEU A 69 6.80 4.56 3.82
N ILE A 70 5.63 4.00 4.11
CA ILE A 70 5.31 2.59 3.81
C ILE A 70 5.39 2.33 2.30
N THR A 71 4.84 3.23 1.48
CA THR A 71 4.89 3.10 0.01
C THR A 71 6.33 3.10 -0.50
N LEU A 72 7.18 3.98 0.03
CA LEU A 72 8.60 4.03 -0.33
C LEU A 72 9.31 2.71 0.00
N PHE A 73 9.11 2.18 1.22
CA PHE A 73 9.67 0.88 1.60
C PHE A 73 9.11 -0.27 0.76
N ALA A 74 7.81 -0.27 0.46
CA ALA A 74 7.19 -1.30 -0.35
C ALA A 74 7.74 -1.32 -1.78
N ILE A 75 7.91 -0.15 -2.40
CA ILE A 75 8.49 -0.03 -3.75
C ILE A 75 9.95 -0.50 -3.74
N THR A 76 10.76 -0.03 -2.80
CA THR A 76 12.18 -0.43 -2.73
C THR A 76 12.34 -1.93 -2.48
N ALA A 77 11.59 -2.49 -1.54
CA ALA A 77 11.62 -3.93 -1.27
C ALA A 77 11.11 -4.75 -2.48
N GLY A 78 10.05 -4.28 -3.14
CA GLY A 78 9.50 -4.91 -4.34
C GLY A 78 10.49 -4.91 -5.51
N LEU A 79 11.16 -3.79 -5.76
CA LEU A 79 12.17 -3.67 -6.82
C LEU A 79 13.39 -4.57 -6.54
N ILE A 80 13.88 -4.57 -5.30
CA ILE A 80 14.99 -5.44 -4.90
C ILE A 80 14.58 -6.91 -5.03
N GLY A 81 13.40 -7.28 -4.53
CA GLY A 81 12.89 -8.65 -4.62
C GLY A 81 12.73 -9.12 -6.07
N ALA A 82 12.14 -8.30 -6.94
CA ALA A 82 12.01 -8.60 -8.35
C ALA A 82 13.37 -8.75 -9.05
N GLY A 83 14.33 -7.85 -8.75
CA GLY A 83 15.69 -7.94 -9.29
C GLY A 83 16.44 -9.19 -8.84
N VAL A 84 16.29 -9.60 -7.58
CA VAL A 84 16.88 -10.84 -7.08
C VAL A 84 16.29 -12.08 -7.76
N ILE A 85 14.95 -12.12 -7.91
CA ILE A 85 14.28 -13.23 -8.58
C ILE A 85 14.71 -13.30 -10.05
N ASP A 86 14.77 -12.15 -10.73
CA ASP A 86 15.24 -12.10 -12.11
C ASP A 86 16.69 -12.60 -12.23
N ALA A 87 17.59 -12.15 -11.37
CA ALA A 87 18.99 -12.56 -11.37
C ALA A 87 19.18 -14.07 -11.11
N LEU A 88 18.35 -14.66 -10.25
CA LEU A 88 18.47 -16.08 -9.90
C LEU A 88 17.85 -17.02 -10.95
N TYR A 89 16.73 -16.62 -11.54
CA TYR A 89 15.92 -17.52 -12.36
C TYR A 89 15.89 -17.19 -13.87
N SER A 90 16.35 -16.02 -14.31
CA SER A 90 16.32 -15.63 -15.72
C SER A 90 17.14 -16.57 -16.61
N ALA A 91 18.27 -17.08 -16.10
CA ALA A 91 19.12 -18.03 -16.83
C ALA A 91 18.42 -19.38 -17.05
N ASP A 92 17.76 -19.91 -16.02
CA ASP A 92 17.06 -21.19 -16.07
C ASP A 92 15.83 -21.11 -16.98
N PHE A 93 15.06 -20.01 -16.87
CA PHE A 93 13.91 -19.75 -17.74
C PHE A 93 14.33 -19.53 -19.20
N SER A 94 15.42 -18.82 -19.45
CA SER A 94 15.92 -18.60 -20.81
C SER A 94 16.39 -19.92 -21.46
N THR A 95 17.00 -20.83 -20.70
CA THR A 95 17.37 -22.15 -21.19
C THR A 95 16.16 -23.03 -21.46
N ALA A 96 15.19 -23.08 -20.56
CA ALA A 96 13.94 -23.82 -20.75
C ALA A 96 13.12 -23.29 -21.95
N ALA A 97 13.02 -21.97 -22.10
CA ALA A 97 12.33 -21.34 -23.21
C ALA A 97 13.00 -21.63 -24.56
N ARG A 98 14.34 -21.70 -24.62
CA ARG A 98 15.08 -22.09 -25.83
C ARG A 98 14.75 -23.53 -26.27
N TYR A 99 14.55 -24.45 -25.35
CA TYR A 99 14.15 -25.82 -25.69
C TYR A 99 12.74 -25.95 -26.23
N ILE A 100 11.83 -25.04 -25.83
CA ILE A 100 10.39 -25.14 -26.15
C ILE A 100 10.00 -24.29 -27.38
N ILE A 101 10.60 -23.10 -27.54
CA ILE A 101 10.03 -22.08 -28.44
C ILE A 101 10.75 -21.95 -29.79
N MET A 102 12.03 -22.20 -29.94
CA MET A 102 12.74 -22.36 -31.23
C MET A 102 14.25 -22.13 -31.14
N PRO A 103 15.01 -22.79 -32.01
CA PRO A 103 16.48 -22.74 -32.02
C PRO A 103 17.09 -21.60 -32.87
N ARG A 104 16.33 -20.55 -33.25
CA ARG A 104 16.81 -19.64 -34.30
C ARG A 104 17.39 -18.31 -33.87
N ASP A 105 17.06 -17.82 -32.66
CA ASP A 105 17.63 -16.58 -32.14
C ASP A 105 18.34 -16.81 -30.80
N LEU A 106 19.67 -17.03 -30.93
CA LEU A 106 20.54 -17.43 -29.82
C LEU A 106 20.83 -16.31 -28.80
N ASN A 107 20.35 -15.09 -28.98
CA ASN A 107 20.73 -13.92 -28.19
C ASN A 107 19.59 -13.26 -27.41
N THR A 108 18.40 -13.84 -27.37
CA THR A 108 17.31 -13.28 -26.55
C THR A 108 17.41 -13.77 -25.10
N THR A 109 17.75 -12.86 -24.20
CA THR A 109 17.60 -13.08 -22.76
C THR A 109 16.17 -12.74 -22.39
N PHE A 110 15.45 -13.72 -21.84
CA PHE A 110 14.11 -13.48 -21.31
C PHE A 110 14.23 -12.77 -19.97
N GLN A 111 13.68 -11.57 -19.86
CA GLN A 111 13.50 -10.87 -18.61
C GLN A 111 12.15 -11.30 -18.01
N LEU A 112 12.18 -11.80 -16.78
CA LEU A 112 10.96 -12.21 -16.05
C LEU A 112 10.15 -11.01 -15.59
N PHE A 113 10.82 -9.89 -15.33
CA PHE A 113 10.19 -8.68 -14.85
C PHE A 113 10.55 -7.48 -15.73
N THR A 114 9.53 -6.80 -16.23
CA THR A 114 9.68 -5.52 -16.92
C THR A 114 9.22 -4.40 -15.98
N PHE A 115 10.10 -3.47 -15.68
CA PHE A 115 9.77 -2.32 -14.83
C PHE A 115 9.00 -1.28 -15.64
N ASP A 116 7.69 -1.24 -15.44
CA ASP A 116 6.86 -0.16 -15.98
C ASP A 116 6.62 0.89 -14.86
N PRO A 117 7.17 2.11 -15.01
CA PRO A 117 7.00 3.17 -14.01
C PRO A 117 5.53 3.58 -13.83
N ARG A 118 4.66 3.34 -14.83
CA ARG A 118 3.24 3.63 -14.73
C ARG A 118 2.54 2.68 -13.75
N ILE A 119 2.88 1.40 -13.78
CA ILE A 119 2.33 0.39 -12.86
C ILE A 119 2.79 0.69 -11.43
N ILE A 120 4.06 1.05 -11.25
CA ILE A 120 4.62 1.42 -9.94
C ILE A 120 3.91 2.67 -9.40
N ALA A 121 3.72 3.69 -10.22
CA ALA A 121 3.01 4.91 -9.83
C ALA A 121 1.55 4.62 -9.46
N LEU A 122 0.87 3.78 -10.24
CA LEU A 122 -0.51 3.38 -9.97
C LEU A 122 -0.63 2.59 -8.65
N ALA A 123 0.31 1.68 -8.38
CA ALA A 123 0.37 0.97 -7.11
C ALA A 123 0.61 1.94 -5.93
N ALA A 124 1.54 2.89 -6.07
CA ALA A 124 1.81 3.90 -5.06
C ALA A 124 0.57 4.75 -4.74
N VAL A 125 -0.09 5.26 -5.78
CA VAL A 125 -1.33 6.06 -5.64
C VAL A 125 -2.44 5.24 -5.00
N SER A 126 -2.59 3.97 -5.36
CA SER A 126 -3.63 3.10 -4.79
C SER A 126 -3.40 2.83 -3.29
N ILE A 127 -2.16 2.64 -2.85
CA ILE A 127 -1.81 2.46 -1.43
C ILE A 127 -2.14 3.74 -0.63
N VAL A 128 -1.73 4.91 -1.13
CA VAL A 128 -2.01 6.19 -0.47
C VAL A 128 -3.51 6.47 -0.42
N ALA A 129 -4.22 6.22 -1.51
CA ALA A 129 -5.68 6.37 -1.55
C ALA A 129 -6.38 5.44 -0.55
N ALA A 130 -5.96 4.17 -0.49
CA ALA A 130 -6.50 3.20 0.47
C ALA A 130 -6.23 3.63 1.92
N ALA A 131 -5.04 4.17 2.22
CA ALA A 131 -4.70 4.69 3.54
C ALA A 131 -5.59 5.89 3.93
N LEU A 132 -5.81 6.82 3.02
CA LEU A 132 -6.69 7.99 3.25
C LEU A 132 -8.13 7.55 3.48
N ILE A 133 -8.67 6.68 2.63
CA ILE A 133 -10.04 6.16 2.77
C ILE A 133 -10.18 5.42 4.11
N GLY A 134 -9.21 4.57 4.46
CA GLY A 134 -9.19 3.84 5.73
C GLY A 134 -9.12 4.75 6.96
N SER A 135 -8.53 5.95 6.84
CA SER A 135 -8.42 6.91 7.94
C SER A 135 -9.70 7.73 8.18
N ILE A 136 -10.58 7.85 7.19
CA ILE A 136 -11.79 8.68 7.28
C ILE A 136 -12.70 8.21 8.42
N LEU A 137 -12.93 6.92 8.54
CA LEU A 137 -13.85 6.36 9.53
C LEU A 137 -13.40 6.57 10.97
N PRO A 138 -12.15 6.23 11.37
CA PRO A 138 -11.66 6.49 12.72
C PRO A 138 -11.58 7.99 13.04
N LEU A 139 -11.18 8.79 12.06
CA LEU A 139 -11.10 10.24 12.20
C LEU A 139 -12.48 10.87 12.44
N ALA A 140 -13.49 10.50 11.65
CA ALA A 140 -14.87 10.97 11.83
C ALA A 140 -15.46 10.56 13.18
N ARG A 141 -15.12 9.37 13.68
CA ARG A 141 -15.54 8.91 15.01
C ARG A 141 -14.88 9.71 16.12
N ASN A 142 -13.60 10.02 16.00
CA ASN A 142 -12.86 10.78 17.01
C ASN A 142 -13.32 12.23 17.10
N THR A 143 -13.52 12.89 15.96
CA THR A 143 -13.96 14.31 15.91
C THR A 143 -15.38 14.54 16.42
N ARG A 144 -16.25 13.52 16.37
CA ARG A 144 -17.66 13.62 16.83
C ARG A 144 -17.83 13.36 18.33
N ARG A 145 -16.81 12.84 19.03
CA ARG A 145 -16.91 12.53 20.49
C ARG A 145 -16.81 13.80 21.34
N ASN A 146 -17.48 13.76 22.52
CA ASN A 146 -17.46 14.85 23.49
C ASN A 146 -16.20 14.75 24.36
N PRO A 147 -15.33 15.78 24.40
CA PRO A 147 -14.07 15.76 25.14
C PRO A 147 -14.26 15.61 26.66
N MET A 148 -15.39 16.08 27.21
CA MET A 148 -15.68 15.97 28.64
C MET A 148 -15.89 14.54 29.12
N LYS A 149 -16.33 13.63 28.22
CA LYS A 149 -16.55 12.23 28.57
C LYS A 149 -15.25 11.45 28.59
N ASP A 150 -14.34 11.77 27.66
CA ASP A 150 -13.05 11.11 27.52
C ASP A 150 -12.06 11.48 28.66
N MET A 151 -12.28 12.60 29.39
CA MET A 151 -11.49 13.01 30.54
C MET A 151 -12.07 12.45 31.91
N ARG A 152 -13.28 11.89 31.91
CA ARG A 152 -13.97 11.44 33.08
C ARG A 152 -13.96 9.92 33.28
N ASP A 153 -13.59 9.17 32.27
CA ASP A 153 -13.54 7.70 32.28
C ASP A 153 -12.18 7.19 32.84
N GLU A 154 -11.74 7.75 33.99
CA GLU A 154 -10.67 7.21 34.85
C GLU A 154 -11.24 6.68 36.14
#